data_2e867239e0f732ac6c7e0deac85d798c
#
_entry.id   2e867239e0f732ac6c7e0deac85d798c
#
_cell.length_a   1.000
_cell.length_b   1.000
_cell.length_c   1.000
_cell.angle_alpha   90.00
_cell.angle_beta   90.00
_cell.angle_gamma   90.00
#
_symmetry.space_group_name_H-M   'P 1'
#
loop_
_entity.id
_entity.type
_entity.pdbx_description
1 polymer ?
#
loop_
_entity_poly.entity_id
_entity_poly.type
_entity_poly.pdbx_seq_one_letter_code
_entity_poly.pdbx_strand_id
1 'polypeptide(L)'
;MKKVQIFFIYAKKCKHCASALIAIESAVTKCQKIPCEIKKFHYDNDVSIAIALNKGIDDLPGIVIKDTVFKGKEFSEEKIIEAIKKASKN
;
A
#
# COMPACT_ATOMS: atom_id res chain seq x y z
N MET A 1 -18.38 -8.96 -4.91
CA MET A 1 -16.94 -8.93 -5.20
C MET A 1 -16.15 -8.48 -3.99
N LYS A 2 -15.03 -9.12 -3.76
CA LYS A 2 -14.15 -8.74 -2.66
C LYS A 2 -13.37 -7.49 -3.03
N LYS A 3 -13.24 -6.58 -2.07
CA LYS A 3 -12.42 -5.39 -2.26
C LYS A 3 -10.94 -5.74 -2.17
N VAL A 4 -10.13 -5.11 -3.00
CA VAL A 4 -8.67 -5.20 -2.87
C VAL A 4 -8.27 -4.31 -1.71
N GLN A 5 -7.66 -4.91 -0.69
CA GLN A 5 -7.22 -4.16 0.48
C GLN A 5 -5.78 -3.68 0.29
N ILE A 6 -5.58 -2.41 0.49
CA ILE A 6 -4.27 -1.77 0.38
C ILE A 6 -3.89 -1.27 1.77
N PHE A 7 -2.85 -1.86 2.35
CA PHE A 7 -2.35 -1.42 3.65
C PHE A 7 -1.22 -0.42 3.44
N PHE A 8 -1.38 0.75 4.04
CA PHE A 8 -0.41 1.84 3.92
C PHE A 8 0.14 2.18 5.30
N ILE A 9 1.43 1.96 5.50
CA ILE A 9 2.10 2.24 6.76
C ILE A 9 2.93 3.51 6.59
N TYR A 10 2.71 4.50 7.45
CA TYR A 10 3.31 5.82 7.32
C TYR A 10 3.83 6.34 8.67
N ALA A 11 4.60 7.44 8.59
CA ALA A 11 5.05 8.20 9.75
C ALA A 11 4.96 9.69 9.44
N LYS A 12 4.84 10.51 10.47
CA LYS A 12 4.70 11.96 10.28
C LYS A 12 5.90 12.60 9.58
N LYS A 13 7.09 12.10 9.87
CA LYS A 13 8.33 12.67 9.32
C LYS A 13 8.86 11.90 8.11
N CYS A 14 8.04 11.07 7.52
CA CYS A 14 8.43 10.27 6.36
C CYS A 14 8.46 11.13 5.11
N LYS A 15 9.60 11.18 4.43
CA LYS A 15 9.77 12.03 3.23
C LYS A 15 8.91 11.57 2.05
N HIS A 16 8.68 10.27 1.95
CA HIS A 16 8.02 9.70 0.77
C HIS A 16 6.60 9.24 1.02
N CYS A 17 6.11 9.37 2.27
CA CYS A 17 4.77 8.87 2.60
C CYS A 17 3.67 9.67 1.90
N ALA A 18 3.80 10.99 1.79
CA ALA A 18 2.82 11.80 1.09
C ALA A 18 2.76 11.43 -0.39
N SER A 19 3.92 11.26 -1.03
CA SER A 19 3.99 10.86 -2.44
C SER A 19 3.41 9.47 -2.63
N ALA A 20 3.67 8.56 -1.70
CA ALA A 20 3.14 7.21 -1.76
C ALA A 20 1.61 7.20 -1.68
N LEU A 21 1.05 8.00 -0.78
CA LEU A 21 -0.41 8.08 -0.65
C LEU A 21 -1.04 8.64 -1.93
N ILE A 22 -0.44 9.67 -2.51
CA ILE A 22 -0.91 10.24 -3.77
C ILE A 22 -0.87 9.18 -4.87
N ALA A 23 0.22 8.41 -4.95
CA ALA A 23 0.35 7.35 -5.94
C ALA A 23 -0.72 6.26 -5.76
N ILE A 24 -1.00 5.87 -4.50
CA ILE A 24 -2.04 4.89 -4.19
C ILE A 24 -3.41 5.42 -4.61
N GLU A 25 -3.74 6.64 -4.23
CA GLU A 25 -5.05 7.22 -4.55
C GLU A 25 -5.24 7.38 -6.06
N SER A 26 -4.20 7.79 -6.76
CA SER A 26 -4.24 7.91 -8.22
C SER A 26 -4.43 6.54 -8.87
N ALA A 27 -3.72 5.53 -8.39
CA ALA A 27 -3.84 4.17 -8.90
C ALA A 27 -5.25 3.62 -8.70
N VAL A 28 -5.83 3.83 -7.51
CA VAL A 28 -7.19 3.41 -7.21
C VAL A 28 -8.19 4.09 -8.16
N THR A 29 -8.00 5.38 -8.41
CA THR A 29 -8.86 6.12 -9.34
C THR A 29 -8.78 5.55 -10.75
N LYS A 30 -7.58 5.17 -11.21
CA LYS A 30 -7.39 4.58 -12.53
C LYS A 30 -7.93 3.15 -12.62
N CYS A 31 -8.10 2.47 -11.50
CA CYS A 31 -8.66 1.13 -11.44
C CYS A 31 -10.13 1.16 -11.02
N GLN A 32 -10.92 2.03 -11.63
CA GLN A 32 -12.31 2.28 -11.24
C GLN A 32 -13.19 1.02 -11.18
N LYS A 33 -12.91 0.05 -12.02
CA LYS A 33 -13.69 -1.18 -12.09
C LYS A 33 -13.35 -2.17 -10.99
N ILE A 34 -12.29 -1.91 -10.23
CA ILE A 34 -11.82 -2.79 -9.17
C ILE A 34 -12.09 -2.07 -7.85
N PRO A 35 -12.98 -2.63 -7.00
CA PRO A 35 -13.23 -2.00 -5.69
C PRO A 35 -12.00 -2.13 -4.81
N CYS A 36 -11.53 -1.01 -4.27
CA CYS A 36 -10.33 -0.96 -3.43
C CYS A 36 -10.64 -0.28 -2.11
N GLU A 37 -9.97 -0.73 -1.07
CA GLU A 37 -10.06 -0.14 0.26
C GLU A 37 -8.66 0.17 0.75
N ILE A 38 -8.41 1.43 1.11
CA ILE A 38 -7.12 1.87 1.63
C ILE A 38 -7.20 1.93 3.15
N LYS A 39 -6.35 1.14 3.81
CA LYS A 39 -6.25 1.13 5.27
C LYS A 39 -4.92 1.77 5.67
N LYS A 40 -4.99 2.88 6.37
CA LYS A 40 -3.82 3.66 6.78
C LYS A 40 -3.47 3.36 8.23
N PHE A 41 -2.23 2.99 8.48
CA PHE A 41 -1.74 2.72 9.82
C PHE A 41 -0.46 3.51 10.09
N HIS A 42 -0.42 4.19 11.24
CA HIS A 42 0.81 4.82 11.68
C HIS A 42 1.83 3.72 12.04
N TYR A 43 3.11 3.98 11.80
CA TYR A 43 4.15 2.96 11.95
C TYR A 43 4.24 2.34 13.36
N ASP A 44 3.82 3.08 14.40
CA ASP A 44 3.86 2.60 15.78
C ASP A 44 2.57 1.89 16.22
N ASN A 45 1.60 1.74 15.34
CA ASN A 45 0.39 0.99 15.60
C ASN A 45 0.72 -0.51 15.67
N ASP A 46 0.10 -1.22 16.61
CA ASP A 46 0.35 -2.66 16.79
C ASP A 46 0.10 -3.47 15.52
N VAL A 47 -0.94 -3.10 14.78
CA VAL A 47 -1.27 -3.79 13.52
C VAL A 47 -0.15 -3.57 12.50
N SER A 48 0.34 -2.35 12.35
CA SER A 48 1.41 -2.07 11.40
C SER A 48 2.73 -2.71 11.80
N ILE A 49 3.03 -2.80 13.09
CA ILE A 49 4.21 -3.52 13.57
C ILE A 49 4.13 -4.99 13.17
N ALA A 50 2.97 -5.62 13.38
CA ALA A 50 2.77 -7.02 13.02
C ALA A 50 2.90 -7.22 11.50
N ILE A 51 2.31 -6.34 10.70
CA ILE A 51 2.41 -6.41 9.24
C ILE A 51 3.85 -6.23 8.79
N ALA A 52 4.56 -5.25 9.35
CA ALA A 52 5.95 -4.97 8.98
C ALA A 52 6.86 -6.17 9.27
N LEU A 53 6.70 -6.78 10.44
CA LEU A 53 7.49 -7.96 10.79
C LEU A 53 7.18 -9.13 9.87
N ASN A 54 5.90 -9.36 9.58
CA ASN A 54 5.47 -10.49 8.76
C ASN A 54 5.87 -10.33 7.29
N LYS A 55 5.87 -9.11 6.77
CA LYS A 55 6.14 -8.82 5.36
C LYS A 55 7.55 -8.30 5.10
N GLY A 56 8.38 -8.19 6.14
CA GLY A 56 9.76 -7.73 5.98
C GLY A 56 9.90 -6.26 5.61
N ILE A 57 8.98 -5.43 6.10
CA ILE A 57 9.03 -3.99 5.82
C ILE A 57 9.96 -3.33 6.85
N ASP A 58 11.10 -2.87 6.38
CA ASP A 58 12.12 -2.23 7.22
C ASP A 58 12.33 -0.76 6.87
N ASP A 59 11.54 -0.21 5.96
CA ASP A 59 11.64 1.18 5.56
C ASP A 59 10.23 1.72 5.26
N LEU A 60 10.03 3.03 5.43
CA LEU A 60 8.75 3.68 5.19
C LEU A 60 8.79 4.51 3.92
N PRO A 61 7.67 4.65 3.21
CA PRO A 61 6.37 4.04 3.50
C PRO A 61 6.33 2.56 3.21
N GLY A 62 5.42 1.84 3.89
CA GLY A 62 5.15 0.43 3.60
C GLY A 62 3.80 0.32 2.91
N ILE A 63 3.76 -0.38 1.79
CA ILE A 63 2.53 -0.59 1.04
C ILE A 63 2.39 -2.09 0.82
N VAL A 64 1.27 -2.66 1.24
CA VAL A 64 0.99 -4.09 1.05
C VAL A 64 -0.32 -4.24 0.29
N ILE A 65 -0.26 -4.90 -0.85
CA ILE A 65 -1.42 -5.21 -1.69
C ILE A 65 -1.39 -6.71 -1.92
N LYS A 66 -2.17 -7.45 -1.10
CA LYS A 66 -2.19 -8.91 -1.07
C LYS A 66 -0.78 -9.47 -0.85
N ASP A 67 -0.15 -10.06 -1.87
CA ASP A 67 1.20 -10.64 -1.76
C ASP A 67 2.30 -9.69 -2.21
N THR A 68 1.93 -8.51 -2.72
CA THR A 68 2.89 -7.54 -3.22
C THR A 68 3.23 -6.54 -2.13
N VAL A 69 4.53 -6.33 -1.90
CA VAL A 69 5.03 -5.44 -0.86
C VAL A 69 5.94 -4.39 -1.48
N PHE A 70 5.68 -3.13 -1.17
CA PHE A 70 6.57 -2.03 -1.53
C PHE A 70 7.08 -1.39 -0.24
N LYS A 71 8.36 -1.14 -0.17
CA LYS A 71 8.96 -0.50 1.00
C LYS A 71 9.87 0.64 0.55
N GLY A 72 9.87 1.72 1.32
CA GLY A 72 10.69 2.89 0.99
C GLY A 72 10.31 3.49 -0.35
N LYS A 73 11.28 3.69 -1.20
CA LYS A 73 11.12 4.32 -2.51
C LYS A 73 10.72 3.37 -3.64
N GLU A 74 10.46 2.12 -3.32
CA GLU A 74 10.21 1.09 -4.35
C GLU A 74 8.89 1.24 -5.08
N PHE A 75 7.99 2.07 -4.58
CA PHE A 75 6.66 2.22 -5.17
C PHE A 75 6.69 3.11 -6.41
N SER A 76 5.70 2.87 -7.29
CA SER A 76 5.35 3.79 -8.37
C SER A 76 3.86 3.57 -8.65
N GLU A 77 3.23 4.57 -9.27
CA GLU A 77 1.80 4.44 -9.60
C GLU A 77 1.55 3.22 -10.49
N GLU A 78 2.41 3.02 -11.50
CA GLU A 78 2.27 1.89 -12.41
C GLU A 78 2.39 0.55 -11.69
N LYS A 79 3.36 0.41 -10.78
CA LYS A 79 3.55 -0.81 -10.01
C LYS A 79 2.36 -1.07 -9.10
N ILE A 80 1.79 -0.02 -8.51
CA ILE A 80 0.61 -0.15 -7.66
C ILE A 80 -0.60 -0.60 -8.48
N ILE A 81 -0.78 -0.02 -9.68
CA ILE A 81 -1.85 -0.44 -10.58
C ILE A 81 -1.73 -1.92 -10.93
N GLU A 82 -0.53 -2.37 -11.27
CA GLU A 82 -0.30 -3.77 -11.58
C GLU A 82 -0.61 -4.68 -10.39
N ALA A 83 -0.21 -4.26 -9.19
CA ALA A 83 -0.48 -5.02 -7.97
C ALA A 83 -1.98 -5.13 -7.69
N ILE A 84 -2.72 -4.03 -7.90
CA ILE A 84 -4.17 -4.02 -7.74
C ILE A 84 -4.83 -4.99 -8.73
N LYS A 85 -4.43 -4.93 -9.99
CA LYS A 85 -4.97 -5.81 -11.02
C LYS A 85 -4.67 -7.27 -10.71
N LYS A 86 -3.45 -7.56 -10.30
CA LYS A 86 -3.04 -8.91 -9.94
C LYS A 86 -3.85 -9.43 -8.75
N ALA A 87 -4.04 -8.61 -7.73
CA ALA A 87 -4.81 -8.98 -6.54
C ALA A 87 -6.27 -9.24 -6.89
N SER A 88 -6.84 -8.50 -7.84
CA SER A 88 -8.24 -8.63 -8.22
C SER A 88 -8.55 -9.92 -8.99
N LYS A 89 -7.53 -10.51 -9.60
CA LYS A 89 -7.69 -11.75 -10.37
C LYS A 89 -7.79 -13.00 -9.50
N ASN A 90 -7.51 -12.87 -8.23
CA ASN A 90 -7.57 -13.98 -7.29
C ASN A 90 -8.81 -13.83 -6.40
#